data_e40141331d85464849350d0746c2d7ce
#
_entry.id   e40141331d85464849350d0746c2d7ce
#
_cell.length_a   1.000
_cell.length_b   1.000
_cell.length_c   1.000
_cell.angle_alpha   90.00
_cell.angle_beta   90.00
_cell.angle_gamma   90.00
#
_symmetry.space_group_name_H-M   'P 1'
#
loop_
_entity.id
_entity.type
_entity.pdbx_description
1 polymer ?
#
loop_
_entity_poly.entity_id
_entity_poly.type
_entity_poly.pdbx_seq_one_letter_code
_entity_poly.pdbx_strand_id
1 'polypeptide(L)'
;MASRAEPVDTGGRRDWRDVARDAADLALLGILLTLAAAPVLTAAAAVGVASAAVHDWTRTGSWPSARATLRRFGRAVLPGVPVSLLALAVAGLLAADLAALAAGRVPGGPPALAVTALVAAGLAGYAGLVVVEVGGNGGGRWRVAARWAACACLDAPTRWAALTGVTALAGLLAVLVTPVAVPILAGYTVAALHAVASRRPALAGVASRRPVSAGVAGGRPVYAQPEVP
;
A
#
# COMPACT_ATOMS: atom_id res chain seq x y z
N MET A 1 -47.49 10.05 -27.20
CA MET A 1 -46.59 9.47 -26.18
C MET A 1 -45.18 9.74 -26.66
N ALA A 2 -44.55 10.77 -26.11
CA ALA A 2 -43.18 11.15 -26.47
C ALA A 2 -42.23 10.38 -25.52
N SER A 3 -41.48 9.41 -26.07
CA SER A 3 -40.41 8.70 -25.36
C SER A 3 -39.33 9.69 -25.02
N ARG A 4 -39.20 9.95 -23.72
CA ARG A 4 -38.10 10.74 -23.15
C ARG A 4 -36.86 9.88 -23.27
N ALA A 5 -35.97 10.21 -24.22
CA ALA A 5 -34.65 9.61 -24.31
C ALA A 5 -33.91 9.94 -23.01
N GLU A 6 -33.62 8.91 -22.20
CA GLU A 6 -32.69 9.04 -21.08
C GLU A 6 -31.33 9.51 -21.62
N PRO A 7 -30.70 10.51 -20.99
CA PRO A 7 -29.36 10.91 -21.36
C PRO A 7 -28.44 9.71 -21.13
N VAL A 8 -27.84 9.21 -22.20
CA VAL A 8 -26.75 8.25 -22.17
C VAL A 8 -25.66 8.86 -21.29
N ASP A 9 -25.45 8.25 -20.12
CA ASP A 9 -24.38 8.58 -19.21
C ASP A 9 -23.04 8.35 -19.93
N THR A 10 -22.56 9.40 -20.59
CA THR A 10 -21.24 9.44 -21.19
C THR A 10 -20.27 9.32 -20.03
N GLY A 11 -19.77 8.10 -19.79
CA GLY A 11 -18.82 7.71 -18.78
C GLY A 11 -17.83 8.83 -18.49
N GLY A 12 -17.99 9.48 -17.32
CA GLY A 12 -17.45 10.77 -17.01
C GLY A 12 -15.95 10.82 -17.23
N ARG A 13 -15.54 11.55 -18.25
CA ARG A 13 -14.17 12.03 -18.37
C ARG A 13 -13.86 12.74 -17.06
N ARG A 14 -12.98 12.14 -16.22
CA ARG A 14 -12.48 12.82 -15.03
C ARG A 14 -12.03 14.22 -15.46
N ASP A 15 -12.69 15.23 -14.92
CA ASP A 15 -12.32 16.61 -15.21
C ASP A 15 -10.89 16.81 -14.70
N TRP A 16 -10.05 17.53 -15.47
CA TRP A 16 -8.68 17.85 -15.05
C TRP A 16 -8.64 18.55 -13.69
N ARG A 17 -9.72 19.22 -13.32
CA ARG A 17 -9.90 19.88 -12.01
C ARG A 17 -9.97 18.87 -10.88
N ASP A 18 -10.64 17.73 -11.09
CA ASP A 18 -10.72 16.67 -10.08
C ASP A 18 -9.36 16.00 -9.91
N VAL A 19 -8.66 15.76 -11.02
CA VAL A 19 -7.28 15.22 -10.96
C VAL A 19 -6.34 16.20 -10.24
N ALA A 20 -6.47 17.51 -10.48
CA ALA A 20 -5.64 18.51 -9.79
C ALA A 20 -5.95 18.59 -8.29
N ARG A 21 -7.22 18.45 -7.89
CA ARG A 21 -7.61 18.37 -6.47
C ARG A 21 -7.04 17.14 -5.80
N ASP A 22 -7.23 15.97 -6.40
CA ASP A 22 -6.68 14.71 -5.87
C ASP A 22 -5.16 14.80 -5.70
N ALA A 23 -4.48 15.42 -6.67
CA ALA A 23 -3.03 15.64 -6.61
C ALA A 23 -2.63 16.58 -5.45
N ALA A 24 -3.37 17.67 -5.27
CA ALA A 24 -3.13 18.62 -4.18
C ALA A 24 -3.38 17.98 -2.80
N ASP A 25 -4.44 17.19 -2.67
CA ASP A 25 -4.77 16.48 -1.44
C ASP A 25 -3.68 15.45 -1.07
N LEU A 26 -3.14 14.73 -2.05
CA LEU A 26 -2.01 13.81 -1.84
C LEU A 26 -0.73 14.55 -1.46
N ALA A 27 -0.45 15.70 -2.07
CA ALA A 27 0.68 16.54 -1.70
C ALA A 27 0.54 17.06 -0.26
N LEU A 28 -0.65 17.53 0.12
CA LEU A 28 -0.96 17.98 1.48
C LEU A 28 -0.81 16.83 2.49
N LEU A 29 -1.33 15.63 2.16
CA LEU A 29 -1.15 14.44 2.98
C LEU A 29 0.33 14.14 3.20
N GLY A 30 1.15 14.24 2.16
CA GLY A 30 2.59 14.01 2.25
C GLY A 30 3.31 15.04 3.14
N ILE A 31 2.93 16.31 3.05
CA ILE A 31 3.44 17.38 3.94
C ILE A 31 3.07 17.07 5.40
N LEU A 32 1.79 16.78 5.67
CA LEU A 32 1.32 16.43 7.01
C LEU A 32 1.99 15.17 7.55
N LEU A 33 2.16 14.15 6.70
CA LEU A 33 2.90 12.93 7.03
C LEU A 33 4.33 13.26 7.46
N THR A 34 5.05 14.07 6.69
CA THR A 34 6.44 14.43 6.98
C THR A 34 6.57 15.23 8.26
N LEU A 35 5.67 16.21 8.48
CA LEU A 35 5.63 16.98 9.73
C LEU A 35 5.33 16.09 10.94
N ALA A 36 4.36 15.18 10.83
CA ALA A 36 4.03 14.24 11.88
C ALA A 36 5.11 13.17 12.13
N ALA A 37 5.93 12.87 11.12
CA ALA A 37 7.05 11.95 11.21
C ALA A 37 8.36 12.63 11.66
N ALA A 38 8.42 13.97 11.69
CA ALA A 38 9.63 14.71 12.07
C ALA A 38 10.17 14.32 13.46
N PRO A 39 9.34 14.11 14.50
CA PRO A 39 9.81 13.43 15.70
C PRO A 39 9.90 11.93 15.40
N VAL A 40 11.04 11.42 15.01
CA VAL A 40 11.28 10.04 14.51
C VAL A 40 10.46 8.96 15.22
N LEU A 41 10.17 9.12 16.50
CA LEU A 41 9.36 8.20 17.31
C LEU A 41 7.90 8.08 16.84
N THR A 42 7.38 9.09 16.17
CA THR A 42 5.99 9.13 15.65
C THR A 42 5.89 8.70 14.19
N ALA A 43 7.02 8.41 13.53
CA ALA A 43 7.08 8.12 12.10
C ALA A 43 6.17 6.94 11.70
N ALA A 44 6.20 5.83 12.43
CA ALA A 44 5.32 4.70 12.15
C ALA A 44 3.85 5.06 12.32
N ALA A 45 3.49 5.81 13.36
CA ALA A 45 2.12 6.27 13.55
C ALA A 45 1.65 7.17 12.40
N ALA A 46 2.51 8.11 11.97
CA ALA A 46 2.24 9.01 10.86
C ALA A 46 2.01 8.24 9.55
N VAL A 47 2.92 7.30 9.22
CA VAL A 47 2.80 6.44 8.03
C VAL A 47 1.56 5.55 8.10
N GLY A 48 1.28 4.93 9.24
CA GLY A 48 0.10 4.08 9.43
C GLY A 48 -1.21 4.82 9.24
N VAL A 49 -1.31 6.04 9.78
CA VAL A 49 -2.51 6.88 9.66
C VAL A 49 -2.66 7.45 8.25
N ALA A 50 -1.56 7.88 7.60
CA ALA A 50 -1.59 8.32 6.21
C ALA A 50 -2.02 7.17 5.28
N SER A 51 -1.49 5.98 5.49
CA SER A 51 -1.90 4.77 4.75
C SER A 51 -3.38 4.44 4.96
N ALA A 52 -3.90 4.56 6.19
CA ALA A 52 -5.32 4.36 6.48
C ALA A 52 -6.20 5.43 5.80
N ALA A 53 -5.76 6.69 5.76
CA ALA A 53 -6.48 7.75 5.07
C ALA A 53 -6.57 7.52 3.57
N VAL A 54 -5.48 7.08 2.93
CA VAL A 54 -5.46 6.71 1.51
C VAL A 54 -6.33 5.48 1.26
N HIS A 55 -6.29 4.48 2.14
CA HIS A 55 -7.16 3.31 2.04
C HIS A 55 -8.64 3.67 2.09
N ASP A 56 -9.04 4.51 3.06
CA ASP A 56 -10.42 5.00 3.19
C ASP A 56 -10.82 5.77 1.91
N TRP A 57 -9.99 6.71 1.45
CA TRP A 57 -10.24 7.50 0.25
C TRP A 57 -10.41 6.63 -1.01
N THR A 58 -9.56 5.63 -1.21
CA THR A 58 -9.65 4.74 -2.38
C THR A 58 -10.90 3.87 -2.36
N ARG A 59 -11.52 3.63 -1.19
CA ARG A 59 -12.74 2.82 -1.05
C ARG A 59 -14.03 3.63 -1.05
N THR A 60 -14.00 4.84 -0.50
CA THR A 60 -15.20 5.65 -0.29
C THR A 60 -15.27 6.85 -1.23
N GLY A 61 -14.18 7.18 -1.94
CA GLY A 61 -14.07 8.38 -2.75
C GLY A 61 -14.00 9.69 -1.93
N SER A 62 -13.92 9.61 -0.59
CA SER A 62 -13.91 10.76 0.30
C SER A 62 -12.81 10.66 1.35
N TRP A 63 -12.19 11.81 1.67
CA TRP A 63 -11.17 11.87 2.70
C TRP A 63 -11.78 11.78 4.10
N PRO A 64 -11.15 11.07 5.04
CA PRO A 64 -11.61 11.04 6.42
C PRO A 64 -11.51 12.43 7.04
N SER A 65 -12.41 12.75 7.99
CA SER A 65 -12.38 14.04 8.67
C SER A 65 -11.08 14.23 9.46
N ALA A 66 -10.56 15.45 9.51
CA ALA A 66 -9.34 15.80 10.25
C ALA A 66 -9.40 15.35 11.72
N ARG A 67 -10.56 15.49 12.37
CA ARG A 67 -10.77 15.06 13.75
C ARG A 67 -10.64 13.54 13.92
N ALA A 68 -11.16 12.75 12.98
CA ALA A 68 -11.03 11.29 13.00
C ALA A 68 -9.57 10.87 12.78
N THR A 69 -8.89 11.50 11.85
CA THR A 69 -7.48 11.28 11.54
C THR A 69 -6.59 11.58 12.74
N LEU A 70 -6.78 12.74 13.39
CA LEU A 70 -6.01 13.13 14.57
C LEU A 70 -6.23 12.15 15.74
N ARG A 71 -7.48 11.71 15.96
CA ARG A 71 -7.79 10.72 16.99
C ARG A 71 -7.14 9.35 16.68
N ARG A 72 -7.10 8.93 15.40
CA ARG A 72 -6.37 7.73 14.97
C ARG A 72 -4.88 7.88 15.24
N PHE A 73 -4.31 9.03 14.91
CA PHE A 73 -2.90 9.34 15.13
C PHE A 73 -2.54 9.21 16.61
N GLY A 74 -3.26 9.90 17.51
CA GLY A 74 -3.00 9.82 18.95
C GLY A 74 -3.02 8.39 19.51
N ARG A 75 -3.92 7.52 18.98
CA ARG A 75 -3.98 6.10 19.38
C ARG A 75 -2.85 5.26 18.76
N ALA A 76 -2.33 5.66 17.61
CA ALA A 76 -1.28 4.94 16.90
C ALA A 76 0.12 5.30 17.39
N VAL A 77 0.33 6.42 18.09
CA VAL A 77 1.65 6.88 18.54
C VAL A 77 2.30 5.83 19.44
N LEU A 78 1.64 5.45 20.54
CA LEU A 78 2.26 4.55 21.51
C LEU A 78 2.64 3.18 20.94
N PRO A 79 1.76 2.46 20.20
CA PRO A 79 2.14 1.20 19.57
C PRO A 79 3.08 1.38 18.36
N GLY A 80 3.19 2.59 17.80
CA GLY A 80 4.09 2.91 16.70
C GLY A 80 5.54 3.14 17.11
N VAL A 81 5.81 3.56 18.35
CA VAL A 81 7.17 3.85 18.83
C VAL A 81 8.16 2.68 18.63
N PRO A 82 7.87 1.45 19.07
CA PRO A 82 8.81 0.35 18.88
C PRO A 82 9.03 0.03 17.38
N VAL A 83 8.02 0.23 16.55
CA VAL A 83 8.13 0.04 15.10
C VAL A 83 9.02 1.11 14.47
N SER A 84 8.86 2.38 14.89
CA SER A 84 9.72 3.48 14.44
C SER A 84 11.18 3.24 14.81
N LEU A 85 11.46 2.81 16.05
CA LEU A 85 12.81 2.50 16.51
C LEU A 85 13.41 1.33 15.73
N LEU A 86 12.66 0.26 15.51
CA LEU A 86 13.11 -0.87 14.72
C LEU A 86 13.41 -0.46 13.27
N ALA A 87 12.51 0.28 12.64
CA ALA A 87 12.69 0.76 11.28
C ALA A 87 13.92 1.68 11.16
N LEU A 88 14.13 2.57 12.13
CA LEU A 88 15.30 3.44 12.18
C LEU A 88 16.60 2.63 12.35
N ALA A 89 16.60 1.64 13.25
CA ALA A 89 17.77 0.79 13.48
C ALA A 89 18.14 0.01 12.21
N VAL A 90 17.16 -0.62 11.56
CA VAL A 90 17.37 -1.38 10.32
C VAL A 90 17.84 -0.47 9.19
N ALA A 91 17.18 0.68 8.99
CA ALA A 91 17.55 1.63 7.94
C ALA A 91 18.95 2.23 8.19
N GLY A 92 19.23 2.57 9.43
CA GLY A 92 20.55 3.11 9.82
C GLY A 92 21.69 2.08 9.62
N LEU A 93 21.45 0.83 9.99
CA LEU A 93 22.41 -0.25 9.77
C LEU A 93 22.66 -0.49 8.27
N LEU A 94 21.61 -0.59 7.46
CA LEU A 94 21.74 -0.76 6.01
C LEU A 94 22.45 0.44 5.35
N ALA A 95 22.14 1.66 5.78
CA ALA A 95 22.80 2.85 5.27
C ALA A 95 24.28 2.86 5.64
N ALA A 96 24.64 2.47 6.86
CA ALA A 96 26.03 2.35 7.30
C ALA A 96 26.80 1.28 6.52
N ASP A 97 26.18 0.10 6.30
CA ASP A 97 26.77 -0.98 5.50
C ASP A 97 27.01 -0.53 4.05
N LEU A 98 26.01 0.07 3.41
CA LEU A 98 26.15 0.57 2.04
C LEU A 98 27.22 1.65 1.94
N ALA A 99 27.29 2.56 2.90
CA ALA A 99 28.34 3.61 2.94
C ALA A 99 29.72 3.02 3.17
N ALA A 100 29.87 2.02 4.04
CA ALA A 100 31.15 1.37 4.31
C ALA A 100 31.66 0.58 3.07
N LEU A 101 30.75 -0.14 2.40
CA LEU A 101 31.06 -0.86 1.16
C LEU A 101 31.42 0.11 0.02
N ALA A 102 30.66 1.19 -0.15
CA ALA A 102 30.90 2.20 -1.17
C ALA A 102 32.25 2.93 -0.95
N ALA A 103 32.63 3.12 0.33
CA ALA A 103 33.90 3.72 0.69
C ALA A 103 35.11 2.75 0.65
N GLY A 104 34.89 1.48 0.28
CA GLY A 104 35.93 0.45 0.24
C GLY A 104 36.50 0.06 1.61
N ARG A 105 35.78 0.38 2.71
CA ARG A 105 36.22 0.07 4.08
C ARG A 105 36.03 -1.40 4.45
N VAL A 106 35.18 -2.12 3.70
CA VAL A 106 34.86 -3.53 3.91
C VAL A 106 35.26 -4.31 2.66
N PRO A 107 35.93 -5.48 2.80
CA PRO A 107 36.25 -6.31 1.66
C PRO A 107 34.98 -6.89 1.05
N GLY A 108 34.92 -7.03 -0.28
CA GLY A 108 33.78 -7.56 -1.01
C GLY A 108 33.46 -6.80 -2.30
N GLY A 109 33.87 -5.55 -2.41
CA GLY A 109 33.78 -4.74 -3.62
C GLY A 109 32.37 -4.60 -4.22
N PRO A 110 32.27 -4.41 -5.54
CA PRO A 110 30.99 -4.20 -6.21
C PRO A 110 29.96 -5.33 -6.03
N PRO A 111 30.33 -6.63 -5.96
CA PRO A 111 29.35 -7.69 -5.71
C PRO A 111 28.67 -7.59 -4.36
N ALA A 112 29.41 -7.31 -3.29
CA ALA A 112 28.85 -7.17 -1.95
C ALA A 112 27.92 -5.94 -1.88
N LEU A 113 28.32 -4.81 -2.48
CA LEU A 113 27.48 -3.63 -2.60
C LEU A 113 26.16 -3.94 -3.32
N ALA A 114 26.20 -4.66 -4.44
CA ALA A 114 25.00 -5.02 -5.18
C ALA A 114 24.07 -5.93 -4.38
N VAL A 115 24.60 -6.93 -3.67
CA VAL A 115 23.80 -7.82 -2.81
C VAL A 115 23.15 -7.05 -1.67
N THR A 116 23.91 -6.20 -0.97
CA THR A 116 23.37 -5.38 0.13
C THR A 116 22.28 -4.42 -0.37
N ALA A 117 22.49 -3.80 -1.53
CA ALA A 117 21.49 -2.92 -2.13
C ALA A 117 20.21 -3.70 -2.51
N LEU A 118 20.34 -4.92 -3.04
CA LEU A 118 19.21 -5.79 -3.35
C LEU A 118 18.43 -6.19 -2.08
N VAL A 119 19.12 -6.55 -1.02
CA VAL A 119 18.51 -6.85 0.29
C VAL A 119 17.78 -5.62 0.83
N ALA A 120 18.40 -4.45 0.79
CA ALA A 120 17.77 -3.20 1.22
C ALA A 120 16.49 -2.88 0.41
N ALA A 121 16.54 -3.05 -0.91
CA ALA A 121 15.38 -2.87 -1.78
C ALA A 121 14.26 -3.88 -1.46
N GLY A 122 14.61 -5.15 -1.24
CA GLY A 122 13.65 -6.19 -0.85
C GLY A 122 12.96 -5.90 0.50
N LEU A 123 13.73 -5.43 1.49
CA LEU A 123 13.20 -5.00 2.78
C LEU A 123 12.31 -3.76 2.66
N ALA A 124 12.65 -2.82 1.77
CA ALA A 124 11.79 -1.67 1.49
C ALA A 124 10.45 -2.09 0.85
N GLY A 125 10.46 -3.07 -0.07
CA GLY A 125 9.24 -3.66 -0.62
C GLY A 125 8.38 -4.38 0.42
N TYR A 126 9.03 -5.14 1.32
CA TYR A 126 8.36 -5.75 2.47
C TYR A 126 7.71 -4.69 3.38
N ALA A 127 8.43 -3.62 3.70
CA ALA A 127 7.90 -2.50 4.47
C ALA A 127 6.69 -1.86 3.76
N GLY A 128 6.73 -1.74 2.44
CA GLY A 128 5.60 -1.27 1.62
C GLY A 128 4.35 -2.16 1.78
N LEU A 129 4.51 -3.50 1.78
CA LEU A 129 3.40 -4.43 2.06
C LEU A 129 2.84 -4.23 3.46
N VAL A 130 3.71 -4.11 4.47
CA VAL A 130 3.30 -3.86 5.86
C VAL A 130 2.51 -2.55 5.96
N VAL A 131 2.97 -1.48 5.33
CA VAL A 131 2.31 -0.17 5.34
C VAL A 131 0.90 -0.25 4.73
N VAL A 132 0.74 -0.92 3.60
CA VAL A 132 -0.56 -1.10 2.95
C VAL A 132 -1.52 -1.88 3.85
N GLU A 133 -1.06 -2.96 4.47
CA GLU A 133 -1.87 -3.78 5.36
C GLU A 133 -2.25 -3.05 6.65
N VAL A 134 -1.32 -2.30 7.24
CA VAL A 134 -1.60 -1.42 8.39
C VAL A 134 -2.67 -0.40 8.03
N GLY A 135 -2.63 0.17 6.83
CA GLY A 135 -3.66 1.06 6.32
C GLY A 135 -5.05 0.41 6.29
N GLY A 136 -5.16 -0.81 5.75
CA GLY A 136 -6.39 -1.59 5.73
C GLY A 136 -6.94 -1.92 7.12
N ASN A 137 -6.08 -1.97 8.14
CA ASN A 137 -6.42 -2.22 9.54
C ASN A 137 -6.58 -0.93 10.37
N GLY A 138 -6.82 0.22 9.75
CA GLY A 138 -7.07 1.50 10.41
C GLY A 138 -5.85 2.17 11.05
N GLY A 139 -4.64 1.84 10.59
CA GLY A 139 -3.39 2.49 11.02
C GLY A 139 -2.71 1.85 12.24
N GLY A 140 -3.17 0.68 12.67
CA GLY A 140 -2.62 -0.05 13.81
C GLY A 140 -2.28 -1.51 13.48
N ARG A 141 -2.10 -2.34 14.50
CA ARG A 141 -1.87 -3.80 14.39
C ARG A 141 -0.62 -4.19 13.60
N TRP A 142 0.49 -3.49 13.80
CA TRP A 142 1.75 -3.68 13.09
C TRP A 142 2.25 -5.12 13.07
N ARG A 143 2.14 -5.86 14.19
CA ARG A 143 2.60 -7.26 14.27
C ARG A 143 1.79 -8.19 13.36
N VAL A 144 0.48 -7.95 13.27
CA VAL A 144 -0.40 -8.74 12.38
C VAL A 144 -0.07 -8.43 10.92
N ALA A 145 0.06 -7.14 10.60
CA ALA A 145 0.43 -6.69 9.26
C ALA A 145 1.80 -7.24 8.82
N ALA A 146 2.80 -7.24 9.71
CA ALA A 146 4.13 -7.78 9.42
C ALA A 146 4.09 -9.28 9.13
N ARG A 147 3.35 -10.07 9.92
CA ARG A 147 3.20 -11.51 9.68
C ARG A 147 2.49 -11.79 8.36
N TRP A 148 1.41 -11.07 8.10
CA TRP A 148 0.69 -11.19 6.84
C TRP A 148 1.58 -10.83 5.64
N ALA A 149 2.34 -9.72 5.74
CA ALA A 149 3.27 -9.31 4.69
C ALA A 149 4.35 -10.36 4.43
N ALA A 150 4.86 -11.04 5.47
CA ALA A 150 5.84 -12.11 5.32
C ALA A 150 5.26 -13.29 4.51
N CYS A 151 4.04 -13.73 4.81
CA CYS A 151 3.36 -14.76 4.02
C CYS A 151 3.11 -14.26 2.58
N ALA A 152 2.65 -13.01 2.42
CA ALA A 152 2.36 -12.43 1.12
C ALA A 152 3.60 -12.30 0.21
N CYS A 153 4.80 -12.15 0.77
CA CYS A 153 6.05 -12.16 0.00
C CYS A 153 6.30 -13.53 -0.65
N LEU A 154 5.93 -14.62 0.04
CA LEU A 154 6.11 -15.99 -0.46
C LEU A 154 4.99 -16.38 -1.44
N ASP A 155 3.75 -16.01 -1.14
CA ASP A 155 2.57 -16.38 -1.92
C ASP A 155 2.43 -15.57 -3.22
N ALA A 156 2.91 -14.31 -3.22
CA ALA A 156 2.76 -13.38 -4.34
C ALA A 156 4.05 -12.58 -4.59
N PRO A 157 5.14 -13.24 -5.05
CA PRO A 157 6.44 -12.59 -5.24
C PRO A 157 6.40 -11.43 -6.26
N THR A 158 5.53 -11.51 -7.26
CA THR A 158 5.34 -10.43 -8.24
C THR A 158 4.80 -9.15 -7.61
N ARG A 159 3.88 -9.26 -6.65
CA ARG A 159 3.36 -8.12 -5.91
C ARG A 159 4.42 -7.49 -5.01
N TRP A 160 5.19 -8.32 -4.31
CA TRP A 160 6.34 -7.88 -3.52
C TRP A 160 7.37 -7.16 -4.40
N ALA A 161 7.76 -7.74 -5.55
CA ALA A 161 8.68 -7.12 -6.50
C ALA A 161 8.16 -5.78 -7.04
N ALA A 162 6.86 -5.68 -7.35
CA ALA A 162 6.26 -4.41 -7.79
C ALA A 162 6.32 -3.32 -6.71
N LEU A 163 6.06 -3.66 -5.45
CA LEU A 163 6.18 -2.72 -4.33
C LEU A 163 7.64 -2.35 -4.05
N THR A 164 8.56 -3.30 -4.20
CA THR A 164 10.02 -3.04 -4.17
C THR A 164 10.38 -2.00 -5.24
N GLY A 165 9.88 -2.15 -6.47
CA GLY A 165 10.11 -1.18 -7.54
C GLY A 165 9.58 0.22 -7.21
N VAL A 166 8.37 0.31 -6.65
CA VAL A 166 7.78 1.60 -6.23
C VAL A 166 8.62 2.26 -5.14
N THR A 167 9.02 1.52 -4.11
CA THR A 167 9.82 2.06 -3.00
C THR A 167 11.23 2.44 -3.45
N ALA A 168 11.85 1.64 -4.32
CA ALA A 168 13.17 1.96 -4.90
C ALA A 168 13.11 3.21 -5.77
N LEU A 169 12.08 3.35 -6.62
CA LEU A 169 11.87 4.54 -7.44
C LEU A 169 11.64 5.78 -6.57
N ALA A 170 10.80 5.66 -5.53
CA ALA A 170 10.55 6.75 -4.60
C ALA A 170 11.83 7.18 -3.87
N GLY A 171 12.65 6.22 -3.42
CA GLY A 171 13.95 6.47 -2.80
C GLY A 171 14.92 7.15 -3.77
N LEU A 172 15.00 6.69 -5.02
CA LEU A 172 15.82 7.32 -6.06
C LEU A 172 15.37 8.77 -6.31
N LEU A 173 14.08 9.00 -6.47
CA LEU A 173 13.54 10.34 -6.66
C LEU A 173 13.81 11.23 -5.44
N ALA A 174 13.72 10.71 -4.23
CA ALA A 174 14.02 11.46 -3.01
C ALA A 174 15.48 11.93 -2.94
N VAL A 175 16.42 11.18 -3.53
CA VAL A 175 17.83 11.55 -3.61
C VAL A 175 18.09 12.57 -4.74
N LEU A 176 17.39 12.43 -5.87
CA LEU A 176 17.60 13.28 -7.04
C LEU A 176 16.88 14.62 -6.96
N VAL A 177 15.77 14.68 -6.22
CA VAL A 177 14.94 15.88 -6.11
C VAL A 177 15.34 16.69 -4.89
N THR A 178 15.10 18.01 -4.93
CA THR A 178 15.39 18.90 -3.82
C THR A 178 14.64 18.48 -2.53
N PRO A 179 15.23 18.67 -1.34
CA PRO A 179 14.63 18.28 -0.06
C PRO A 179 13.19 18.79 0.15
N VAL A 180 12.84 19.92 -0.48
CA VAL A 180 11.50 20.52 -0.42
C VAL A 180 10.43 19.64 -1.07
N ALA A 181 10.79 18.84 -2.06
CA ALA A 181 9.82 17.97 -2.75
C ALA A 181 9.65 16.59 -2.08
N VAL A 182 10.51 16.22 -1.15
CA VAL A 182 10.44 14.95 -0.41
C VAL A 182 9.10 14.78 0.33
N PRO A 183 8.56 15.81 1.02
CA PRO A 183 7.25 15.72 1.64
C PRO A 183 6.13 15.39 0.65
N ILE A 184 6.13 16.06 -0.50
CA ILE A 184 5.13 15.82 -1.56
C ILE A 184 5.26 14.39 -2.07
N LEU A 185 6.47 13.93 -2.34
CA LEU A 185 6.77 12.58 -2.82
C LEU A 185 6.30 11.51 -1.83
N ALA A 186 6.36 11.76 -0.52
CA ALA A 186 5.89 10.82 0.50
C ALA A 186 4.40 10.49 0.36
N GLY A 187 3.54 11.50 0.12
CA GLY A 187 2.11 11.30 -0.11
C GLY A 187 1.83 10.46 -1.37
N TYR A 188 2.48 10.80 -2.48
CA TYR A 188 2.36 10.03 -3.72
C TYR A 188 2.89 8.60 -3.58
N THR A 189 3.95 8.39 -2.80
CA THR A 189 4.47 7.04 -2.54
C THR A 189 3.43 6.17 -1.81
N VAL A 190 2.79 6.69 -0.77
CA VAL A 190 1.74 5.95 -0.07
C VAL A 190 0.58 5.62 -1.01
N ALA A 191 0.14 6.57 -1.84
CA ALA A 191 -0.92 6.34 -2.82
C ALA A 191 -0.51 5.28 -3.88
N ALA A 192 0.72 5.36 -4.40
CA ALA A 192 1.25 4.40 -5.36
C ALA A 192 1.33 2.97 -4.78
N LEU A 193 1.73 2.83 -3.52
CA LEU A 193 1.74 1.54 -2.82
C LEU A 193 0.33 0.93 -2.76
N HIS A 194 -0.68 1.72 -2.43
CA HIS A 194 -2.07 1.27 -2.43
C HIS A 194 -2.58 0.94 -3.83
N ALA A 195 -2.27 1.75 -4.84
CA ALA A 195 -2.66 1.52 -6.22
C ALA A 195 -2.06 0.22 -6.79
N VAL A 196 -0.79 -0.07 -6.50
CA VAL A 196 -0.12 -1.30 -6.93
C VAL A 196 -0.65 -2.50 -6.14
N ALA A 197 -0.85 -2.35 -4.83
CA ALA A 197 -1.35 -3.41 -3.99
C ALA A 197 -2.80 -3.83 -4.32
N SER A 198 -3.63 -2.92 -4.81
CA SER A 198 -5.02 -3.20 -5.21
C SER A 198 -5.14 -3.87 -6.58
N ARG A 199 -4.11 -3.83 -7.42
CA ARG A 199 -4.11 -4.52 -8.72
C ARG A 199 -4.11 -6.02 -8.49
N ARG A 200 -5.23 -6.69 -8.76
CA ARG A 200 -5.29 -8.15 -8.81
C ARG A 200 -4.43 -8.61 -9.99
N PRO A 201 -3.53 -9.60 -9.85
CA PRO A 201 -2.81 -10.13 -10.98
C PRO A 201 -3.84 -10.68 -11.98
N ALA A 202 -3.81 -10.14 -13.20
CA ALA A 202 -4.74 -10.51 -14.28
C ALA A 202 -4.71 -12.03 -14.63
N LEU A 203 -3.68 -12.73 -14.16
CA LEU A 203 -3.48 -14.16 -14.38
C LEU A 203 -4.33 -15.06 -13.47
N ALA A 204 -4.90 -14.56 -12.37
CA ALA A 204 -5.78 -15.35 -11.51
C ALA A 204 -7.14 -15.67 -12.17
N GLY A 205 -7.54 -14.89 -13.18
CA GLY A 205 -8.79 -15.10 -13.94
C GLY A 205 -8.72 -16.22 -14.97
N VAL A 206 -7.53 -16.66 -15.35
CA VAL A 206 -7.38 -17.73 -16.35
C VAL A 206 -7.41 -19.12 -15.70
N ALA A 207 -6.94 -19.23 -14.46
CA ALA A 207 -6.91 -20.51 -13.75
C ALA A 207 -8.27 -20.94 -13.17
N SER A 208 -9.22 -20.02 -13.01
CA SER A 208 -10.56 -20.33 -12.46
C SER A 208 -11.63 -20.67 -13.49
N ARG A 209 -11.30 -20.68 -14.79
CA ARG A 209 -12.15 -21.31 -15.81
C ARG A 209 -11.91 -22.81 -15.81
N ARG A 210 -12.24 -23.48 -14.70
CA ARG A 210 -12.53 -24.92 -14.78
C ARG A 210 -13.71 -25.08 -15.75
N PRO A 211 -13.56 -25.93 -16.80
CA PRO A 211 -14.72 -26.27 -17.60
C PRO A 211 -15.76 -26.89 -16.65
N VAL A 212 -16.93 -26.30 -16.59
CA VAL A 212 -18.08 -26.93 -15.98
C VAL A 212 -18.27 -28.22 -16.79
N SER A 213 -17.78 -29.33 -16.24
CA SER A 213 -18.09 -30.65 -16.76
C SER A 213 -19.61 -30.77 -16.76
N ALA A 214 -20.19 -30.90 -17.96
CA ALA A 214 -21.57 -31.22 -18.16
C ALA A 214 -21.83 -32.55 -17.44
N GLY A 215 -22.27 -32.45 -16.17
CA GLY A 215 -22.72 -33.56 -15.34
C GLY A 215 -24.17 -33.84 -15.68
N VAL A 216 -24.34 -34.86 -16.48
CA VAL A 216 -25.40 -35.86 -16.52
C VAL A 216 -26.67 -35.49 -15.78
N ALA A 217 -27.74 -35.34 -16.59
CA ALA A 217 -29.14 -35.37 -16.20
C ALA A 217 -29.43 -36.60 -15.34
N GLY A 218 -29.60 -36.44 -14.04
CA GLY A 218 -30.13 -37.41 -13.11
C GLY A 218 -31.44 -36.88 -12.54
N GLY A 219 -32.56 -37.44 -13.01
CA GLY A 219 -33.90 -37.09 -12.59
C GLY A 219 -34.10 -37.24 -11.08
N ARG A 220 -34.67 -36.23 -10.44
CA ARG A 220 -35.18 -36.30 -9.09
C ARG A 220 -36.67 -36.70 -9.14
N PRO A 221 -37.09 -37.69 -8.36
CA PRO A 221 -38.52 -38.01 -8.22
C PRO A 221 -39.21 -36.90 -7.40
N VAL A 222 -40.36 -36.48 -7.90
CA VAL A 222 -41.30 -35.58 -7.24
C VAL A 222 -41.87 -36.30 -6.03
N TYR A 223 -41.52 -35.90 -4.82
CA TYR A 223 -42.25 -36.29 -3.62
C TYR A 223 -43.44 -35.33 -3.42
N ALA A 224 -44.64 -35.91 -3.51
CA ALA A 224 -45.89 -35.27 -3.13
C ALA A 224 -45.84 -34.89 -1.64
N GLN A 225 -46.23 -33.66 -1.34
CA GLN A 225 -46.49 -33.24 0.04
C GLN A 225 -47.87 -33.74 0.49
N PRO A 226 -48.02 -34.28 1.71
CA PRO A 226 -49.31 -34.55 2.28
C PRO A 226 -49.96 -33.26 2.80
N GLU A 227 -51.19 -33.01 2.41
CA GLU A 227 -52.06 -32.02 3.03
C GLU A 227 -52.38 -32.48 4.47
N VAL A 228 -52.26 -31.56 5.41
CA VAL A 228 -52.67 -31.74 6.80
C VAL A 228 -53.96 -30.96 7.00
N PRO A 229 -54.99 -31.55 7.61
CA PRO A 229 -56.30 -30.95 7.84
C PRO A 229 -56.27 -29.82 8.88
#